data_8a428f4adc5dceb3e7bd7ae01698b08b
#
_entry.id   8a428f4adc5dceb3e7bd7ae01698b08b
#
_cell.length_a   1.000
_cell.length_b   1.000
_cell.length_c   1.000
_cell.angle_alpha   90.00
_cell.angle_beta   90.00
_cell.angle_gamma   90.00
#
_symmetry.space_group_name_H-M   'P 1'
#
loop_
_entity.id
_entity.type
_entity.pdbx_description
1 polymer ?
#
loop_
_entity_poly.entity_id
_entity_poly.type
_entity_poly.pdbx_seq_one_letter_code
_entity_poly.pdbx_strand_id
1 'polypeptide(L)'
;MAKLNIYDLIDKKKLDAVKKPITQSHGLPNECYLSQEYMNLERKKLFENMWVVIGVASSIPNIGDTKPFNLQTIPLIILRNQDNQIKVFHNVCSHRGHKIIKKKCNVKKVLKCPYHSWTYNLNGDLVATPHIGGMNKHEHRNFEKSSSNLKEVRSHIWLDMIFVNIS
;
A
#
# COMPACT_ATOMS: atom_id res chain seq x y z
N MET A 1 -15.03 -5.45 20.57
CA MET A 1 -15.59 -6.09 19.35
C MET A 1 -15.20 -7.56 19.37
N ALA A 2 -16.15 -8.50 19.28
CA ALA A 2 -15.88 -9.94 19.23
C ALA A 2 -14.99 -10.26 18.03
N LYS A 3 -14.03 -11.16 18.21
CA LYS A 3 -13.18 -11.64 17.11
C LYS A 3 -14.07 -12.46 16.17
N LEU A 4 -14.43 -11.90 15.02
CA LEU A 4 -15.16 -12.60 13.97
C LEU A 4 -14.37 -13.86 13.57
N ASN A 5 -15.02 -15.03 13.62
CA ASN A 5 -14.43 -16.31 13.23
C ASN A 5 -15.01 -16.72 11.86
N ILE A 6 -14.24 -17.44 11.06
CA ILE A 6 -14.70 -17.98 9.77
C ILE A 6 -15.94 -18.87 9.91
N TYR A 7 -16.07 -19.60 11.01
CA TYR A 7 -17.21 -20.48 11.30
C TYR A 7 -18.50 -19.71 11.63
N ASP A 8 -18.43 -18.40 11.90
CA ASP A 8 -19.59 -17.53 12.04
C ASP A 8 -20.16 -17.13 10.67
N LEU A 9 -19.36 -17.27 9.59
CA LEU A 9 -19.69 -16.85 8.24
C LEU A 9 -19.96 -18.02 7.29
N ILE A 10 -19.35 -19.18 7.53
CA ILE A 10 -19.41 -20.34 6.64
C ILE A 10 -19.65 -21.60 7.43
N ASP A 11 -20.59 -22.42 6.96
CA ASP A 11 -20.89 -23.74 7.55
C ASP A 11 -19.60 -24.59 7.59
N LYS A 12 -19.32 -25.15 8.77
CA LYS A 12 -18.14 -25.99 8.99
C LYS A 12 -18.08 -27.19 8.04
N LYS A 13 -19.23 -27.82 7.73
CA LYS A 13 -19.27 -28.97 6.81
C LYS A 13 -18.84 -28.60 5.41
N LYS A 14 -19.21 -27.39 4.92
CA LYS A 14 -18.76 -26.88 3.64
C LYS A 14 -17.23 -26.66 3.62
N LEU A 15 -16.66 -26.09 4.69
CA LEU A 15 -15.20 -25.91 4.81
C LEU A 15 -14.44 -27.23 4.90
N ASP A 16 -14.98 -28.20 5.64
CA ASP A 16 -14.36 -29.53 5.76
C ASP A 16 -14.42 -30.29 4.41
N ALA A 17 -15.44 -30.05 3.59
CA ALA A 17 -15.51 -30.63 2.24
C ALA A 17 -14.41 -30.10 1.29
N VAL A 18 -13.96 -28.85 1.47
CA VAL A 18 -12.84 -28.27 0.69
C VAL A 18 -11.51 -28.97 1.02
N LYS A 19 -11.33 -29.40 2.27
CA LYS A 19 -10.08 -29.99 2.77
C LYS A 19 -9.90 -31.46 2.42
N LYS A 20 -10.90 -32.10 1.81
CA LYS A 20 -10.82 -33.51 1.41
C LYS A 20 -9.75 -33.72 0.32
N PRO A 21 -9.30 -34.98 0.10
CA PRO A 21 -8.45 -35.31 -1.04
C PRO A 21 -9.04 -34.80 -2.34
N ILE A 22 -8.19 -34.41 -3.29
CA ILE A 22 -8.61 -33.74 -4.55
C ILE A 22 -9.71 -34.47 -5.32
N THR A 23 -9.77 -35.79 -5.25
CA THR A 23 -10.82 -36.62 -5.87
C THR A 23 -12.19 -36.52 -5.22
N GLN A 24 -12.27 -35.95 -4.00
CA GLN A 24 -13.49 -35.83 -3.19
C GLN A 24 -13.73 -34.42 -2.69
N SER A 25 -12.79 -33.48 -2.94
CA SER A 25 -12.91 -32.11 -2.49
C SER A 25 -13.94 -31.34 -3.31
N HIS A 26 -14.55 -30.35 -2.66
CA HIS A 26 -15.43 -29.37 -3.29
C HIS A 26 -14.69 -28.04 -3.45
N GLY A 27 -15.17 -27.18 -4.35
CA GLY A 27 -14.73 -25.80 -4.44
C GLY A 27 -15.09 -25.00 -3.18
N LEU A 28 -14.51 -23.82 -3.04
CA LEU A 28 -14.86 -22.91 -1.94
C LEU A 28 -16.37 -22.59 -1.96
N PRO A 29 -17.02 -22.51 -0.79
CA PRO A 29 -18.41 -22.09 -0.68
C PRO A 29 -18.66 -20.72 -1.32
N ASN A 30 -19.86 -20.51 -1.85
CA ASN A 30 -20.22 -19.24 -2.52
C ASN A 30 -20.04 -18.02 -1.61
N GLU A 31 -20.23 -18.18 -0.32
CA GLU A 31 -20.02 -17.14 0.70
C GLU A 31 -18.60 -16.56 0.66
N CYS A 32 -17.60 -17.37 0.30
CA CYS A 32 -16.21 -16.91 0.15
C CYS A 32 -16.02 -15.91 -1.00
N TYR A 33 -16.91 -15.91 -1.98
CA TYR A 33 -16.84 -15.03 -3.14
C TYR A 33 -17.81 -13.84 -3.08
N LEU A 34 -18.90 -13.97 -2.33
CA LEU A 34 -20.02 -13.05 -2.37
C LEU A 34 -20.23 -12.27 -1.06
N SER A 35 -19.73 -12.78 0.09
CA SER A 35 -19.94 -12.14 1.38
C SER A 35 -18.97 -10.98 1.63
N GLN A 36 -19.51 -9.80 1.94
CA GLN A 36 -18.72 -8.63 2.35
C GLN A 36 -18.00 -8.88 3.68
N GLU A 37 -18.63 -9.60 4.60
CA GLU A 37 -18.07 -9.97 5.90
C GLU A 37 -16.88 -10.91 5.73
N TYR A 38 -16.97 -11.88 4.83
CA TYR A 38 -15.87 -12.77 4.49
C TYR A 38 -14.69 -11.99 3.90
N MET A 39 -14.96 -11.11 2.93
CA MET A 39 -13.93 -10.23 2.35
C MET A 39 -13.25 -9.34 3.41
N ASN A 40 -14.01 -8.82 4.38
CA ASN A 40 -13.47 -8.04 5.49
C ASN A 40 -12.59 -8.89 6.42
N LEU A 41 -12.96 -10.17 6.63
CA LEU A 41 -12.15 -11.12 7.40
C LEU A 41 -10.85 -11.45 6.66
N GLU A 42 -10.93 -11.74 5.36
CA GLU A 42 -9.79 -11.99 4.47
C GLU A 42 -8.81 -10.81 4.48
N ARG A 43 -9.33 -9.58 4.33
CA ARG A 43 -8.51 -8.37 4.41
C ARG A 43 -7.70 -8.34 5.67
N LYS A 44 -8.34 -8.51 6.84
CA LYS A 44 -7.67 -8.45 8.14
C LYS A 44 -6.71 -9.62 8.38
N LYS A 45 -7.02 -10.81 7.89
CA LYS A 45 -6.24 -12.02 8.20
C LYS A 45 -5.13 -12.28 7.20
N LEU A 46 -5.36 -11.98 5.93
CA LEU A 46 -4.42 -12.23 4.84
C LEU A 46 -3.76 -10.94 4.37
N PHE A 47 -4.50 -10.04 3.74
CA PHE A 47 -3.92 -8.89 3.06
C PHE A 47 -3.20 -7.88 3.97
N GLU A 48 -3.63 -7.76 5.24
CA GLU A 48 -2.99 -6.86 6.21
C GLU A 48 -1.84 -7.53 6.99
N ASN A 49 -1.69 -8.87 6.95
CA ASN A 49 -0.72 -9.59 7.78
C ASN A 49 0.26 -10.48 7.01
N MET A 50 0.05 -10.69 5.72
CA MET A 50 0.89 -11.57 4.90
C MET A 50 1.60 -10.81 3.79
N TRP A 51 2.55 -11.46 3.15
CA TRP A 51 3.17 -10.94 1.93
C TRP A 51 2.20 -11.06 0.76
N VAL A 52 1.93 -9.95 0.08
CA VAL A 52 0.98 -9.86 -1.03
C VAL A 52 1.68 -9.30 -2.26
N VAL A 53 1.49 -9.93 -3.41
CA VAL A 53 1.99 -9.43 -4.70
C VAL A 53 1.13 -8.23 -5.13
N ILE A 54 1.79 -7.11 -5.45
CA ILE A 54 1.11 -5.87 -5.88
C ILE A 54 1.49 -5.42 -7.30
N GLY A 55 2.39 -6.12 -7.96
CA GLY A 55 2.80 -5.80 -9.32
C GLY A 55 4.12 -6.45 -9.71
N VAL A 56 4.68 -5.99 -10.81
CA VAL A 56 5.97 -6.42 -11.33
C VAL A 56 6.92 -5.22 -11.49
N ALA A 57 8.19 -5.41 -11.15
CA ALA A 57 9.20 -4.35 -11.14
C ALA A 57 9.50 -3.82 -12.55
N SER A 58 9.41 -4.68 -13.57
CA SER A 58 9.53 -4.32 -14.98
C SER A 58 8.47 -3.32 -15.46
N SER A 59 7.34 -3.19 -14.75
CA SER A 59 6.31 -2.19 -15.07
C SER A 59 6.72 -0.74 -14.79
N ILE A 60 7.81 -0.53 -14.01
CA ILE A 60 8.40 0.78 -13.68
C ILE A 60 9.91 0.72 -13.85
N PRO A 61 10.44 0.64 -15.10
CA PRO A 61 11.84 0.33 -15.37
C PRO A 61 12.82 1.47 -15.09
N ASN A 62 12.36 2.73 -15.08
CA ASN A 62 13.25 3.89 -14.99
C ASN A 62 13.21 4.55 -13.62
N ILE A 63 14.31 5.16 -13.20
CA ILE A 63 14.37 6.01 -12.00
C ILE A 63 13.29 7.10 -12.09
N GLY A 64 12.54 7.27 -11.00
CA GLY A 64 11.41 8.20 -10.93
C GLY A 64 10.08 7.64 -11.45
N ASP A 65 10.06 6.46 -12.07
CA ASP A 65 8.80 5.81 -12.43
C ASP A 65 7.99 5.51 -11.18
N THR A 66 6.73 5.90 -11.20
CA THR A 66 5.79 5.70 -10.10
C THR A 66 4.48 5.09 -10.60
N LYS A 67 3.90 4.23 -9.78
CA LYS A 67 2.59 3.61 -10.04
C LYS A 67 1.76 3.58 -8.76
N PRO A 68 0.55 4.17 -8.73
CA PRO A 68 -0.35 3.98 -7.60
C PRO A 68 -0.94 2.58 -7.62
N PHE A 69 -1.18 2.03 -6.44
CA PHE A 69 -1.84 0.76 -6.23
C PHE A 69 -2.75 0.84 -5.00
N ASN A 70 -3.90 0.19 -5.03
CA ASN A 70 -4.75 0.06 -3.83
C ASN A 70 -4.70 -1.40 -3.38
N LEU A 71 -4.06 -1.65 -2.25
CA LEU A 71 -4.18 -2.94 -1.58
C LEU A 71 -5.48 -2.92 -0.78
N GLN A 72 -6.53 -3.45 -1.39
CA GLN A 72 -7.90 -3.28 -0.89
C GLN A 72 -8.24 -1.77 -0.77
N THR A 73 -8.43 -1.26 0.44
CA THR A 73 -8.70 0.16 0.72
C THR A 73 -7.45 0.98 1.03
N ILE A 74 -6.28 0.36 1.09
CA ILE A 74 -5.02 1.02 1.48
C ILE A 74 -4.33 1.54 0.23
N PRO A 75 -4.20 2.87 0.07
CA PRO A 75 -3.54 3.45 -1.08
C PRO A 75 -2.02 3.38 -0.92
N LEU A 76 -1.34 2.82 -1.91
CA LEU A 76 0.11 2.68 -1.98
C LEU A 76 0.69 3.41 -3.19
N ILE A 77 1.99 3.73 -3.13
CA ILE A 77 2.82 4.16 -4.27
C ILE A 77 3.94 3.14 -4.42
N ILE A 78 4.07 2.58 -5.61
CA ILE A 78 5.24 1.81 -6.02
C ILE A 78 6.13 2.76 -6.83
N LEU A 79 7.40 2.89 -6.48
CA LEU A 79 8.30 3.77 -7.21
C LEU A 79 9.71 3.16 -7.33
N ARG A 80 10.45 3.60 -8.37
CA ARG A 80 11.88 3.30 -8.51
C ARG A 80 12.68 4.50 -8.06
N ASN A 81 13.50 4.32 -7.01
CA ASN A 81 14.28 5.41 -6.40
C ASN A 81 15.58 5.71 -7.17
N GLN A 82 16.39 6.63 -6.64
CA GLN A 82 17.67 7.04 -7.24
C GLN A 82 18.71 5.92 -7.30
N ASP A 83 18.64 4.98 -6.37
CA ASP A 83 19.54 3.82 -6.28
C ASP A 83 19.06 2.66 -7.14
N ASN A 84 18.10 2.91 -8.05
CA ASN A 84 17.46 1.92 -8.91
C ASN A 84 16.71 0.81 -8.15
N GLN A 85 16.34 1.07 -6.89
CA GLN A 85 15.59 0.14 -6.04
C GLN A 85 14.09 0.42 -6.13
N ILE A 86 13.28 -0.62 -5.98
CA ILE A 86 11.83 -0.47 -5.80
C ILE A 86 11.56 -0.14 -4.33
N LYS A 87 10.83 0.95 -4.12
CA LYS A 87 10.31 1.38 -2.83
C LYS A 87 8.79 1.43 -2.88
N VAL A 88 8.16 1.08 -1.77
CA VAL A 88 6.70 1.18 -1.63
C VAL A 88 6.37 2.04 -0.42
N PHE A 89 5.49 3.02 -0.62
CA PHE A 89 5.02 3.92 0.45
C PHE A 89 3.51 3.93 0.51
N HIS A 90 2.95 4.32 1.66
CA HIS A 90 1.56 4.75 1.70
C HIS A 90 1.37 5.99 0.81
N ASN A 91 0.39 5.96 -0.07
CA ASN A 91 0.06 7.08 -0.97
C ASN A 91 -0.77 8.14 -0.25
N VAL A 92 -0.22 8.65 0.83
CA VAL A 92 -0.87 9.58 1.75
C VAL A 92 0.12 10.66 2.15
N CYS A 93 -0.19 11.91 1.81
CA CYS A 93 0.64 13.05 2.20
C CYS A 93 0.55 13.28 3.72
N SER A 94 1.68 13.35 4.40
CA SER A 94 1.76 13.52 5.86
C SER A 94 1.19 14.85 6.36
N HIS A 95 0.91 15.82 5.45
CA HIS A 95 0.29 17.09 5.82
C HIS A 95 -1.20 16.94 6.17
N ARG A 96 -2.03 16.51 5.20
CA ARG A 96 -3.50 16.39 5.34
C ARG A 96 -4.08 15.20 4.59
N GLY A 97 -3.35 14.10 4.50
CA GLY A 97 -3.86 12.82 4.01
C GLY A 97 -4.20 12.74 2.52
N HIS A 98 -3.82 13.75 1.71
CA HIS A 98 -4.15 13.75 0.28
C HIS A 98 -3.34 12.71 -0.49
N LYS A 99 -3.94 12.03 -1.47
CA LYS A 99 -3.22 11.12 -2.38
C LYS A 99 -2.22 11.91 -3.23
N ILE A 100 -0.94 11.49 -3.21
CA ILE A 100 0.15 12.17 -3.91
C ILE A 100 0.17 11.78 -5.38
N ILE A 101 0.11 10.49 -5.69
CA ILE A 101 0.14 9.93 -7.04
C ILE A 101 -1.24 9.34 -7.37
N LYS A 102 -1.85 9.80 -8.47
CA LYS A 102 -3.18 9.37 -8.92
C LYS A 102 -3.14 8.45 -10.15
N LYS A 103 -2.08 8.52 -10.95
CA LYS A 103 -1.87 7.71 -12.17
C LYS A 103 -0.38 7.37 -12.34
N LYS A 104 -0.09 6.33 -13.11
CA LYS A 104 1.29 5.99 -13.48
C LYS A 104 1.95 7.19 -14.16
N CYS A 105 3.15 7.55 -13.71
CA CYS A 105 3.94 8.64 -14.27
C CYS A 105 5.41 8.49 -13.89
N ASN A 106 6.28 9.30 -14.52
CA ASN A 106 7.64 9.49 -14.04
C ASN A 106 7.73 10.86 -13.36
N VAL A 107 8.10 10.88 -12.09
CA VAL A 107 8.22 12.11 -11.27
C VAL A 107 9.64 12.69 -11.29
N LYS A 108 10.54 12.11 -12.08
CA LYS A 108 11.96 12.48 -12.18
C LYS A 108 12.68 12.38 -10.83
N LYS A 109 12.65 13.43 -10.01
CA LYS A 109 13.43 13.53 -8.77
C LYS A 109 12.61 13.63 -7.49
N VAL A 110 11.33 14.04 -7.58
CA VAL A 110 10.52 14.32 -6.39
C VAL A 110 9.05 13.98 -6.57
N LEU A 111 8.41 13.57 -5.49
CA LEU A 111 6.98 13.41 -5.34
C LEU A 111 6.41 14.72 -4.77
N LYS A 112 5.59 15.42 -5.53
CA LYS A 112 4.96 16.68 -5.08
C LYS A 112 3.48 16.47 -4.83
N CYS A 113 3.03 16.77 -3.61
CA CYS A 113 1.61 16.69 -3.25
C CYS A 113 0.83 17.77 -4.02
N PRO A 114 -0.24 17.39 -4.75
CA PRO A 114 -1.01 18.35 -5.54
C PRO A 114 -1.87 19.32 -4.68
N TYR A 115 -2.01 19.06 -3.37
CA TYR A 115 -2.84 19.88 -2.51
C TYR A 115 -2.10 21.13 -1.99
N HIS A 116 -0.99 20.96 -1.26
CA HIS A 116 -0.22 22.08 -0.70
C HIS A 116 1.26 22.03 -1.04
N SER A 117 1.63 21.32 -2.09
CA SER A 117 3.00 21.24 -2.62
C SER A 117 4.05 20.71 -1.65
N TRP A 118 3.65 20.00 -0.58
CA TRP A 118 4.63 19.26 0.21
C TRP A 118 5.36 18.28 -0.71
N THR A 119 6.69 18.29 -0.64
CA THR A 119 7.53 17.61 -1.62
C THR A 119 8.42 16.60 -0.91
N TYR A 120 8.46 15.39 -1.45
CA TYR A 120 9.26 14.27 -0.95
C TYR A 120 10.28 13.86 -2.01
N ASN A 121 11.48 13.44 -1.58
CA ASN A 121 12.44 12.81 -2.49
C ASN A 121 11.98 11.37 -2.85
N LEU A 122 12.76 10.67 -3.69
CA LEU A 122 12.42 9.30 -4.10
C LEU A 122 12.67 8.24 -3.00
N ASN A 123 13.25 8.64 -1.87
CA ASN A 123 13.38 7.79 -0.67
C ASN A 123 12.27 8.06 0.36
N GLY A 124 11.31 8.93 0.02
CA GLY A 124 10.18 9.25 0.87
C GLY A 124 10.44 10.35 1.89
N ASP A 125 11.65 10.95 1.93
CA ASP A 125 11.97 12.02 2.88
C ASP A 125 11.30 13.32 2.48
N LEU A 126 10.72 14.02 3.44
CA LEU A 126 10.10 15.32 3.25
C LEU A 126 11.18 16.39 3.07
N VAL A 127 11.30 16.94 1.85
CA VAL A 127 12.35 17.91 1.51
C VAL A 127 11.86 19.36 1.44
N ALA A 128 10.58 19.60 1.14
CA ALA A 128 10.04 20.96 1.09
C ALA A 128 8.62 21.05 1.67
N THR A 129 8.37 22.10 2.44
CA THR A 129 7.12 22.39 3.16
C THR A 129 6.67 23.82 2.93
N PRO A 130 6.15 24.16 1.73
CA PRO A 130 5.75 25.53 1.43
C PRO A 130 4.78 26.10 2.46
N HIS A 131 5.06 27.32 2.92
CA HIS A 131 4.22 28.11 3.85
C HIS A 131 4.00 27.51 5.24
N ILE A 132 4.80 26.55 5.70
CA ILE A 132 4.60 25.93 7.02
C ILE A 132 4.74 26.94 8.17
N GLY A 133 5.55 27.98 8.01
CA GLY A 133 5.71 29.06 9.00
C GLY A 133 4.79 30.26 8.78
N GLY A 134 3.84 30.16 7.82
CA GLY A 134 2.98 31.26 7.39
C GLY A 134 3.27 31.68 5.93
N MET A 135 2.62 32.73 5.44
CA MET A 135 2.75 33.20 4.07
C MET A 135 4.23 33.48 3.72
N ASN A 136 4.74 32.83 2.67
CA ASN A 136 6.15 32.90 2.21
C ASN A 136 7.20 32.48 3.23
N LYS A 137 6.82 31.84 4.33
CA LYS A 137 7.75 31.24 5.29
C LYS A 137 7.71 29.72 5.14
N HIS A 138 8.77 29.16 4.55
CA HIS A 138 8.85 27.73 4.18
C HIS A 138 9.50 26.84 5.23
N GLU A 139 9.84 27.43 6.38
CA GLU A 139 10.42 26.76 7.53
C GLU A 139 9.76 27.22 8.83
N HIS A 140 9.77 26.37 9.83
CA HIS A 140 9.31 26.68 11.16
C HIS A 140 10.21 25.99 12.20
N ARG A 141 10.72 26.74 13.18
CA ARG A 141 11.74 26.29 14.14
C ARG A 141 11.37 25.03 14.92
N ASN A 142 10.07 24.80 15.14
CA ASN A 142 9.55 23.67 15.92
C ASN A 142 9.04 22.53 15.01
N PHE A 143 9.32 22.57 13.71
CA PHE A 143 8.88 21.55 12.77
C PHE A 143 10.08 20.74 12.25
N GLU A 144 10.15 19.49 12.63
CA GLU A 144 11.12 18.54 12.15
C GLU A 144 10.58 17.77 10.94
N LYS A 145 11.21 17.97 9.77
CA LYS A 145 10.75 17.36 8.51
C LYS A 145 10.79 15.83 8.56
N SER A 146 11.80 15.27 9.23
CA SER A 146 11.98 13.81 9.34
C SER A 146 10.79 13.09 9.97
N SER A 147 10.08 13.74 10.90
CA SER A 147 8.87 13.19 11.53
C SER A 147 7.68 13.08 10.58
N SER A 148 7.77 13.68 9.39
CA SER A 148 6.71 13.77 8.39
C SER A 148 7.11 13.13 7.04
N ASN A 149 8.11 12.27 7.02
CA ASN A 149 8.47 11.45 5.87
C ASN A 149 7.29 10.57 5.42
N LEU A 150 7.29 10.11 4.17
CA LEU A 150 6.33 9.11 3.73
C LEU A 150 6.54 7.81 4.52
N LYS A 151 5.44 7.21 4.94
CA LYS A 151 5.48 5.92 5.63
C LYS A 151 5.82 4.82 4.62
N GLU A 152 7.02 4.27 4.74
CA GLU A 152 7.46 3.15 3.91
C GLU A 152 6.73 1.86 4.30
N VAL A 153 6.42 1.04 3.31
CA VAL A 153 5.83 -0.29 3.45
C VAL A 153 6.91 -1.32 3.19
N ARG A 154 7.03 -2.32 4.05
CA ARG A 154 7.96 -3.44 3.84
C ARG A 154 7.71 -4.06 2.48
N SER A 155 8.72 -4.10 1.64
CA SER A 155 8.63 -4.64 0.28
C SER A 155 9.82 -5.54 -0.04
N HIS A 156 9.59 -6.50 -0.92
CA HIS A 156 10.61 -7.43 -1.41
C HIS A 156 10.35 -7.76 -2.89
N ILE A 157 11.43 -7.94 -3.65
CA ILE A 157 11.35 -8.33 -5.05
C ILE A 157 11.83 -9.77 -5.18
N TRP A 158 11.00 -10.61 -5.80
CA TRP A 158 11.34 -11.98 -6.12
C TRP A 158 10.77 -12.35 -7.51
N LEU A 159 11.63 -12.80 -8.39
CA LEU A 159 11.28 -13.14 -9.80
C LEU A 159 10.47 -12.04 -10.50
N ASP A 160 10.93 -10.78 -10.40
CA ASP A 160 10.26 -9.56 -10.90
C ASP A 160 8.95 -9.20 -10.18
N MET A 161 8.41 -10.05 -9.32
CA MET A 161 7.21 -9.75 -8.54
C MET A 161 7.54 -8.85 -7.35
N ILE A 162 6.72 -7.83 -7.14
CA ILE A 162 6.80 -6.90 -6.01
C ILE A 162 5.86 -7.40 -4.92
N PHE A 163 6.42 -7.87 -3.82
CA PHE A 163 5.70 -8.26 -2.62
C PHE A 163 5.70 -7.12 -1.60
N VAL A 164 4.60 -6.97 -0.88
CA VAL A 164 4.49 -6.06 0.27
C VAL A 164 3.91 -6.76 1.48
N ASN A 165 4.29 -6.25 2.65
CA ASN A 165 3.66 -6.61 3.92
C ASN A 165 3.41 -5.33 4.71
N ILE A 166 2.16 -5.04 5.04
CA ILE A 166 1.71 -3.80 5.70
C ILE A 166 1.53 -3.91 7.21
N SER A 167 1.78 -5.10 7.81
CA SER A 167 1.68 -5.33 9.26
C SER A 167 2.83 -4.71 10.05
#